data_cdcf402410ca7ca52261b39535e40623
#
_entry.id   cdcf402410ca7ca52261b39535e40623
#
_cell.length_a   1.000
_cell.length_b   1.000
_cell.length_c   1.000
_cell.angle_alpha   90.00
_cell.angle_beta   90.00
_cell.angle_gamma   90.00
#
_symmetry.space_group_name_H-M   'P 1'
#
loop_
_entity.id
_entity.type
_entity.pdbx_description
1 polymer ?
#
loop_
_entity_poly.entity_id
_entity_poly.type
_entity_poly.pdbx_seq_one_letter_code
_entity_poly.pdbx_strand_id
1 'polypeptide(L)'
;MKSGLVSISFRKKGIKELIKATKESGLEYIEWGGDVHVPMGNVKLARRVRRLMHGAGLKCASYGSYFGLMYHCGEHYPLMFKRVLKTAKALGAKTVRVWLGWPKCGCKKGHEEYVCKKGYARAVTTAKELCNQAKKYGLTLSIECHFATLTDDYHDTLRFLNDVGADNLKLYWQPNHSKSFEYNLESLKALSPYVTNVHVFNWDSCANKHPLCDGVCQWKQYLEVLNDENAEERICFLEFMPDGELSSLSREAKELNKLLGGVK
;
A
#
# COMPACT_ATOMS: atom_id res chain seq x y z
N MET A 1 14.06 8.74 1.10
CA MET A 1 13.06 7.70 1.49
C MET A 1 13.06 7.51 3.00
N LYS A 2 11.95 7.03 3.59
CA LYS A 2 11.77 6.81 5.03
C LYS A 2 11.26 5.40 5.30
N SER A 3 11.43 4.91 6.53
CA SER A 3 11.03 3.56 6.92
C SER A 3 9.76 3.54 7.75
N GLY A 4 8.98 2.46 7.63
CA GLY A 4 7.76 2.26 8.38
C GLY A 4 7.36 0.80 8.54
N LEU A 5 6.22 0.59 9.20
CA LEU A 5 5.61 -0.71 9.44
C LEU A 5 4.18 -0.73 8.90
N VAL A 6 3.81 -1.79 8.18
CA VAL A 6 2.40 -2.10 7.91
C VAL A 6 1.83 -2.84 9.12
N SER A 7 0.84 -2.25 9.78
CA SER A 7 0.30 -2.80 11.04
C SER A 7 -0.31 -4.19 10.90
N ILE A 8 -0.80 -4.55 9.72
CA ILE A 8 -1.41 -5.86 9.46
C ILE A 8 -0.41 -7.01 9.47
N SER A 9 0.90 -6.72 9.46
CA SER A 9 1.93 -7.74 9.68
C SER A 9 1.73 -8.46 11.02
N PHE A 10 1.06 -7.81 11.97
CA PHE A 10 0.82 -8.31 13.31
C PHE A 10 -0.64 -8.13 13.74
N ARG A 11 -1.55 -8.80 13.04
CA ARG A 11 -3.01 -8.65 13.20
C ARG A 11 -3.52 -8.91 14.63
N LYS A 12 -2.83 -9.75 15.39
CA LYS A 12 -3.20 -10.12 16.78
C LYS A 12 -2.65 -9.15 17.83
N LYS A 13 -1.79 -8.21 17.45
CA LYS A 13 -1.16 -7.27 18.39
C LYS A 13 -1.97 -5.99 18.56
N GLY A 14 -1.93 -5.43 19.76
CA GLY A 14 -2.67 -4.20 20.09
C GLY A 14 -1.99 -2.93 19.55
N ILE A 15 -2.79 -1.88 19.35
CA ILE A 15 -2.31 -0.57 18.82
C ILE A 15 -1.13 -0.03 19.64
N LYS A 16 -1.18 -0.07 20.97
CA LYS A 16 -0.12 0.46 21.82
C LYS A 16 1.17 -0.37 21.71
N GLU A 17 1.03 -1.69 21.60
CA GLU A 17 2.14 -2.62 21.43
C GLU A 17 2.85 -2.37 20.10
N LEU A 18 2.09 -2.20 19.01
CA LEU A 18 2.64 -1.88 17.68
C LEU A 18 3.35 -0.52 17.67
N ILE A 19 2.76 0.51 18.26
CA ILE A 19 3.39 1.83 18.38
C ILE A 19 4.73 1.73 19.13
N LYS A 20 4.75 1.03 20.25
CA LYS A 20 5.95 0.81 21.05
C LYS A 20 7.03 0.09 20.23
N ALA A 21 6.68 -1.06 19.66
CA ALA A 21 7.62 -1.87 18.87
C ALA A 21 8.17 -1.13 17.64
N THR A 22 7.33 -0.39 16.93
CA THR A 22 7.76 0.42 15.78
C THR A 22 8.79 1.46 16.20
N LYS A 23 8.53 2.19 17.29
CA LYS A 23 9.47 3.17 17.83
C LYS A 23 10.79 2.55 18.26
N GLU A 24 10.73 1.47 19.03
CA GLU A 24 11.92 0.77 19.55
C GLU A 24 12.76 0.15 18.42
N SER A 25 12.13 -0.18 17.28
CA SER A 25 12.83 -0.68 16.09
C SER A 25 13.43 0.43 15.21
N GLY A 26 13.30 1.71 15.57
CA GLY A 26 13.85 2.83 14.82
C GLY A 26 13.12 3.13 13.51
N LEU A 27 11.88 2.70 13.35
CA LEU A 27 11.01 3.05 12.24
C LEU A 27 10.28 4.37 12.54
N GLU A 28 9.93 5.12 11.48
CA GLU A 28 9.35 6.47 11.61
C GLU A 28 7.84 6.52 11.35
N TYR A 29 7.31 5.55 10.58
CA TYR A 29 5.93 5.57 10.09
C TYR A 29 5.18 4.28 10.37
N ILE A 30 3.85 4.38 10.47
CA ILE A 30 2.95 3.22 10.47
C ILE A 30 1.87 3.43 9.41
N GLU A 31 1.61 2.39 8.61
CA GLU A 31 0.38 2.21 7.87
C GLU A 31 -0.62 1.43 8.73
N TRP A 32 -1.81 1.98 8.96
CA TRP A 32 -2.84 1.31 9.75
C TRP A 32 -3.83 0.54 8.88
N GLY A 33 -4.00 -0.76 9.17
CA GLY A 33 -5.01 -1.58 8.52
C GLY A 33 -6.42 -1.27 9.00
N GLY A 34 -7.30 -1.06 8.03
CA GLY A 34 -8.71 -0.72 8.23
C GLY A 34 -9.61 -1.92 8.54
N ASP A 35 -9.09 -3.11 8.36
CA ASP A 35 -9.79 -4.37 8.60
C ASP A 35 -9.61 -4.90 10.03
N VAL A 36 -8.55 -4.48 10.73
CA VAL A 36 -8.23 -4.96 12.08
C VAL A 36 -8.07 -3.81 13.08
N HIS A 37 -7.06 -2.94 12.87
CA HIS A 37 -6.61 -2.02 13.91
C HIS A 37 -7.44 -0.74 14.00
N VAL A 38 -7.80 -0.15 12.85
CA VAL A 38 -8.56 1.10 12.78
C VAL A 38 -9.71 0.96 11.80
N PRO A 39 -10.83 0.33 12.20
CA PRO A 39 -11.94 0.08 11.31
C PRO A 39 -12.50 1.37 10.67
N MET A 40 -12.87 1.29 9.36
CA MET A 40 -13.42 2.42 8.65
C MET A 40 -14.67 2.98 9.35
N GLY A 41 -14.72 4.29 9.48
CA GLY A 41 -15.80 5.01 10.17
C GLY A 41 -15.56 5.19 11.66
N ASN A 42 -14.57 4.52 12.28
CA ASN A 42 -14.25 4.73 13.69
C ASN A 42 -13.31 5.94 13.88
N VAL A 43 -13.85 7.14 13.60
CA VAL A 43 -13.11 8.40 13.66
C VAL A 43 -12.61 8.71 15.09
N LYS A 44 -13.34 8.28 16.12
CA LYS A 44 -12.91 8.46 17.52
C LYS A 44 -11.64 7.68 17.82
N LEU A 45 -11.60 6.41 17.41
CA LEU A 45 -10.40 5.57 17.54
C LEU A 45 -9.25 6.13 16.70
N ALA A 46 -9.50 6.52 15.44
CA ALA A 46 -8.48 7.10 14.56
C ALA A 46 -7.80 8.32 15.18
N ARG A 47 -8.55 9.27 15.78
CA ARG A 47 -8.01 10.41 16.51
C ARG A 47 -7.18 10.00 17.73
N ARG A 48 -7.61 8.96 18.45
CA ARG A 48 -6.87 8.41 19.60
C ARG A 48 -5.53 7.82 19.13
N VAL A 49 -5.54 7.03 18.07
CA VAL A 49 -4.33 6.43 17.48
C VAL A 49 -3.36 7.52 17.04
N ARG A 50 -3.83 8.54 16.33
CA ARG A 50 -3.00 9.69 15.92
C ARG A 50 -2.30 10.34 17.11
N ARG A 51 -3.02 10.58 18.23
CA ARG A 51 -2.42 11.16 19.44
C ARG A 51 -1.35 10.25 20.06
N LEU A 52 -1.61 8.95 20.13
CA LEU A 52 -0.64 7.97 20.65
C LEU A 52 0.63 7.92 19.80
N MET A 53 0.49 7.92 18.47
CA MET A 53 1.62 7.98 17.55
C MET A 53 2.43 9.27 17.71
N HIS A 54 1.75 10.39 17.75
CA HIS A 54 2.41 11.70 17.94
C HIS A 54 3.20 11.75 19.26
N GLY A 55 2.63 11.25 20.37
CA GLY A 55 3.33 11.12 21.66
C GLY A 55 4.53 10.17 21.62
N ALA A 56 4.56 9.23 20.68
CA ALA A 56 5.70 8.35 20.44
C ALA A 56 6.71 8.90 19.42
N GLY A 57 6.45 10.05 18.79
CA GLY A 57 7.28 10.61 17.71
C GLY A 57 7.09 9.92 16.35
N LEU A 58 6.01 9.12 16.19
CA LEU A 58 5.70 8.42 14.94
C LEU A 58 4.65 9.15 14.11
N LYS A 59 4.65 8.89 12.80
CA LYS A 59 3.71 9.48 11.84
C LYS A 59 2.87 8.40 11.16
N CYS A 60 1.63 8.77 10.79
CA CYS A 60 0.79 7.93 9.93
C CYS A 60 0.95 8.40 8.49
N ALA A 61 1.61 7.62 7.64
CA ALA A 61 1.76 7.98 6.24
C ALA A 61 0.51 7.61 5.44
N SER A 62 -0.05 6.43 5.70
CA SER A 62 -1.19 5.94 4.96
C SER A 62 -2.20 5.17 5.82
N TYR A 63 -3.39 5.01 5.26
CA TYR A 63 -4.46 4.17 5.77
C TYR A 63 -4.74 3.04 4.79
N GLY A 64 -4.37 1.82 5.14
CA GLY A 64 -4.65 0.58 4.40
C GLY A 64 -6.12 0.21 4.55
N SER A 65 -6.98 0.78 3.72
CA SER A 65 -8.43 0.77 3.95
C SER A 65 -9.13 -0.54 3.63
N TYR A 66 -8.49 -1.43 2.87
CA TYR A 66 -9.10 -2.64 2.27
C TYR A 66 -10.35 -2.35 1.43
N PHE A 67 -10.52 -1.10 1.03
CA PHE A 67 -11.59 -0.71 0.13
C PHE A 67 -11.25 -1.14 -1.30
N GLY A 68 -12.10 -1.97 -1.89
CA GLY A 68 -11.89 -2.47 -3.25
C GLY A 68 -12.66 -1.64 -4.26
N LEU A 69 -11.96 -1.02 -5.22
CA LEU A 69 -12.57 -0.17 -6.26
C LEU A 69 -13.60 -0.92 -7.11
N MET A 70 -13.44 -2.23 -7.25
CA MET A 70 -14.26 -3.06 -8.13
C MET A 70 -15.19 -4.02 -7.38
N TYR A 71 -15.00 -4.17 -6.07
CA TYR A 71 -15.80 -5.08 -5.24
C TYR A 71 -17.06 -4.43 -4.67
N HIS A 72 -17.06 -3.11 -4.56
CA HIS A 72 -18.13 -2.34 -3.94
C HIS A 72 -18.92 -1.61 -5.02
N CYS A 73 -19.81 -2.34 -5.71
CA CYS A 73 -20.73 -1.77 -6.69
C CYS A 73 -22.11 -1.70 -6.06
N GLY A 74 -22.61 -0.53 -5.73
CA GLY A 74 -23.96 -0.36 -5.20
C GLY A 74 -24.23 1.06 -4.72
N GLU A 75 -25.47 1.38 -4.42
CA GLU A 75 -25.91 2.72 -3.99
C GLU A 75 -25.18 3.25 -2.74
N HIS A 76 -24.68 2.35 -1.88
CA HIS A 76 -23.96 2.72 -0.65
C HIS A 76 -22.45 2.99 -0.85
N TYR A 77 -21.92 2.74 -2.04
CA TYR A 77 -20.50 2.81 -2.35
C TYR A 77 -19.86 4.20 -2.05
N PRO A 78 -20.43 5.34 -2.49
CA PRO A 78 -19.86 6.65 -2.19
C PRO A 78 -19.88 6.98 -0.70
N LEU A 79 -20.91 6.50 0.02
CA LEU A 79 -21.03 6.73 1.46
C LEU A 79 -19.99 5.92 2.25
N MET A 80 -19.75 4.68 1.85
CA MET A 80 -18.69 3.84 2.44
C MET A 80 -17.32 4.48 2.24
N PHE A 81 -16.99 4.94 1.03
CA PHE A 81 -15.73 5.59 0.76
C PHE A 81 -15.55 6.89 1.55
N LYS A 82 -16.61 7.67 1.73
CA LYS A 82 -16.58 8.84 2.61
C LYS A 82 -16.20 8.50 4.05
N ARG A 83 -16.60 7.32 4.55
CA ARG A 83 -16.17 6.83 5.88
C ARG A 83 -14.67 6.50 5.89
N VAL A 84 -14.15 5.90 4.82
CA VAL A 84 -12.70 5.67 4.64
C VAL A 84 -11.94 6.99 4.72
N LEU A 85 -12.33 7.99 3.92
CA LEU A 85 -11.67 9.29 3.87
C LEU A 85 -11.68 10.02 5.22
N LYS A 86 -12.81 10.00 5.93
CA LYS A 86 -12.92 10.57 7.28
C LYS A 86 -11.98 9.89 8.28
N THR A 87 -11.82 8.56 8.19
CA THR A 87 -10.92 7.80 9.05
C THR A 87 -9.46 8.13 8.75
N ALA A 88 -9.06 8.12 7.48
CA ALA A 88 -7.72 8.50 7.04
C ALA A 88 -7.34 9.92 7.51
N LYS A 89 -8.24 10.89 7.29
CA LYS A 89 -8.04 12.27 7.76
C LYS A 89 -7.88 12.36 9.27
N ALA A 90 -8.68 11.61 10.03
CA ALA A 90 -8.61 11.59 11.50
C ALA A 90 -7.31 10.94 12.01
N LEU A 91 -6.77 9.95 11.30
CA LEU A 91 -5.45 9.38 11.56
C LEU A 91 -4.31 10.35 11.26
N GLY A 92 -4.54 11.35 10.40
CA GLY A 92 -3.50 12.24 9.88
C GLY A 92 -2.75 11.64 8.69
N ALA A 93 -3.28 10.58 8.08
CA ALA A 93 -2.73 10.00 6.86
C ALA A 93 -2.83 10.98 5.68
N LYS A 94 -1.85 10.92 4.78
CA LYS A 94 -1.86 11.65 3.50
C LYS A 94 -2.37 10.77 2.36
N THR A 95 -2.22 9.47 2.51
CA THR A 95 -2.56 8.46 1.48
C THR A 95 -3.61 7.49 2.00
N VAL A 96 -4.52 7.11 1.13
CA VAL A 96 -5.45 5.99 1.34
C VAL A 96 -5.05 4.89 0.37
N ARG A 97 -4.65 3.74 0.89
CA ARG A 97 -4.40 2.55 0.08
C ARG A 97 -5.70 1.82 -0.19
N VAL A 98 -5.92 1.47 -1.43
CA VAL A 98 -7.10 0.74 -1.94
C VAL A 98 -6.68 -0.43 -2.82
N TRP A 99 -7.58 -1.36 -3.02
CA TRP A 99 -7.41 -2.49 -3.94
C TRP A 99 -8.20 -2.25 -5.22
N LEU A 100 -7.59 -2.53 -6.36
CA LEU A 100 -8.31 -2.42 -7.62
C LEU A 100 -9.24 -3.62 -7.81
N GLY A 101 -8.75 -4.82 -7.60
CA GLY A 101 -9.50 -6.05 -7.85
C GLY A 101 -9.66 -6.35 -9.35
N TRP A 102 -10.27 -7.48 -9.65
CA TRP A 102 -10.69 -7.82 -11.01
C TRP A 102 -12.10 -7.29 -11.27
N PRO A 103 -12.36 -6.70 -12.45
CA PRO A 103 -13.72 -6.30 -12.81
C PRO A 103 -14.62 -7.54 -12.87
N LYS A 104 -15.50 -7.69 -11.91
CA LYS A 104 -16.57 -8.69 -12.01
C LYS A 104 -17.55 -8.25 -13.11
N CYS A 105 -17.35 -8.78 -14.31
CA CYS A 105 -18.39 -8.79 -15.28
C CYS A 105 -19.25 -10.01 -14.96
N GLY A 106 -20.43 -10.14 -14.81
CA GLY A 106 -21.22 -11.37 -14.60
C GLY A 106 -20.97 -12.49 -15.64
N CYS A 107 -19.78 -12.53 -16.23
CA CYS A 107 -19.28 -13.50 -17.18
C CYS A 107 -18.99 -14.83 -16.47
N LYS A 108 -19.46 -15.93 -17.06
CA LYS A 108 -19.26 -17.30 -16.53
C LYS A 108 -17.78 -17.62 -16.37
N LYS A 109 -17.45 -18.43 -15.35
CA LYS A 109 -16.13 -19.01 -15.12
C LYS A 109 -15.50 -19.49 -16.45
N GLY A 110 -14.26 -19.08 -16.71
CA GLY A 110 -13.49 -19.51 -17.89
C GLY A 110 -12.90 -18.38 -18.75
N HIS A 111 -13.13 -17.12 -18.40
CA HIS A 111 -12.52 -15.98 -19.06
C HIS A 111 -11.52 -15.27 -18.13
N GLU A 112 -10.44 -15.96 -17.80
CA GLU A 112 -9.32 -15.37 -17.03
C GLU A 112 -8.53 -14.34 -17.83
N GLU A 113 -8.74 -14.27 -19.16
CA GLU A 113 -7.99 -13.38 -20.06
C GLU A 113 -8.67 -12.05 -20.40
N TYR A 114 -9.92 -11.81 -19.99
CA TYR A 114 -10.62 -10.59 -20.39
C TYR A 114 -11.23 -9.86 -19.21
N VAL A 115 -10.57 -8.78 -18.82
CA VAL A 115 -11.26 -7.68 -18.13
C VAL A 115 -12.44 -7.26 -19.02
N CYS A 116 -13.65 -7.63 -18.64
CA CYS A 116 -14.85 -7.26 -19.41
C CYS A 116 -14.85 -5.75 -19.67
N LYS A 117 -14.96 -5.34 -20.93
CA LYS A 117 -14.94 -3.91 -21.34
C LYS A 117 -15.86 -3.03 -20.49
N LYS A 118 -17.08 -3.52 -20.17
CA LYS A 118 -18.03 -2.79 -19.32
C LYS A 118 -17.55 -2.69 -17.86
N GLY A 119 -16.94 -3.75 -17.34
CA GLY A 119 -16.37 -3.75 -15.98
C GLY A 119 -15.19 -2.80 -15.87
N TYR A 120 -14.30 -2.81 -16.85
CA TYR A 120 -13.17 -1.91 -16.92
C TYR A 120 -13.60 -0.44 -17.02
N ALA A 121 -14.50 -0.09 -17.96
CA ALA A 121 -15.00 1.27 -18.11
C ALA A 121 -15.67 1.79 -16.81
N ARG A 122 -16.43 0.92 -16.12
CA ARG A 122 -17.01 1.26 -14.82
C ARG A 122 -15.93 1.49 -13.76
N ALA A 123 -14.87 0.66 -13.72
CA ALA A 123 -13.76 0.85 -12.81
C ALA A 123 -13.06 2.19 -13.00
N VAL A 124 -12.81 2.58 -14.26
CA VAL A 124 -12.23 3.87 -14.61
C VAL A 124 -13.13 5.02 -14.13
N THR A 125 -14.44 4.97 -14.43
CA THR A 125 -15.40 5.99 -13.98
C THR A 125 -15.43 6.08 -12.45
N THR A 126 -15.52 4.94 -11.77
CA THR A 126 -15.50 4.88 -10.31
C THR A 126 -14.22 5.46 -9.74
N ALA A 127 -13.05 5.10 -10.28
CA ALA A 127 -11.77 5.63 -9.81
C ALA A 127 -11.70 7.16 -9.94
N LYS A 128 -12.20 7.73 -11.06
CA LYS A 128 -12.31 9.19 -11.23
C LYS A 128 -13.14 9.84 -10.13
N GLU A 129 -14.31 9.26 -9.84
CA GLU A 129 -15.19 9.77 -8.78
C GLU A 129 -14.54 9.71 -7.40
N LEU A 130 -13.86 8.62 -7.08
CA LEU A 130 -13.18 8.44 -5.80
C LEU A 130 -11.96 9.35 -5.66
N CYS A 131 -11.19 9.55 -6.73
CA CYS A 131 -10.10 10.52 -6.76
C CYS A 131 -10.62 11.93 -6.48
N ASN A 132 -11.72 12.33 -7.11
CA ASN A 132 -12.36 13.62 -6.86
C ASN A 132 -12.85 13.74 -5.41
N GLN A 133 -13.39 12.68 -4.83
CA GLN A 133 -13.78 12.68 -3.41
C GLN A 133 -12.54 12.79 -2.50
N ALA A 134 -11.47 12.01 -2.74
CA ALA A 134 -10.25 12.04 -1.95
C ALA A 134 -9.58 13.42 -2.01
N LYS A 135 -9.57 14.07 -3.18
CA LYS A 135 -9.03 15.43 -3.37
C LYS A 135 -9.69 16.47 -2.47
N LYS A 136 -11.03 16.37 -2.26
CA LYS A 136 -11.76 17.25 -1.32
C LYS A 136 -11.30 17.13 0.14
N TYR A 137 -10.68 16.01 0.49
CA TYR A 137 -10.09 15.77 1.82
C TYR A 137 -8.58 16.07 1.86
N GLY A 138 -7.98 16.47 0.75
CA GLY A 138 -6.53 16.63 0.61
C GLY A 138 -5.78 15.30 0.74
N LEU A 139 -6.34 14.23 0.15
CA LEU A 139 -5.81 12.87 0.22
C LEU A 139 -5.43 12.34 -1.16
N THR A 140 -4.33 11.62 -1.22
CA THR A 140 -3.93 10.80 -2.35
C THR A 140 -4.58 9.43 -2.25
N LEU A 141 -5.04 8.90 -3.37
CA LEU A 141 -5.54 7.53 -3.50
C LEU A 141 -4.44 6.69 -4.13
N SER A 142 -3.97 5.64 -3.44
CA SER A 142 -2.92 4.77 -3.95
C SER A 142 -3.45 3.34 -4.10
N ILE A 143 -3.33 2.80 -5.32
CA ILE A 143 -3.70 1.42 -5.61
C ILE A 143 -2.53 0.52 -5.28
N GLU A 144 -2.78 -0.54 -4.54
CA GLU A 144 -1.77 -1.56 -4.28
C GLU A 144 -1.53 -2.42 -5.52
N CYS A 145 -0.27 -2.49 -5.97
CA CYS A 145 0.16 -3.47 -6.96
C CYS A 145 0.12 -4.86 -6.31
N HIS A 146 -0.79 -5.71 -6.75
CA HIS A 146 -1.02 -6.99 -6.10
C HIS A 146 -1.31 -8.09 -7.12
N PHE A 147 -0.72 -9.29 -6.91
CA PHE A 147 -1.03 -10.45 -7.75
C PHE A 147 -2.53 -10.77 -7.72
N ALA A 148 -3.01 -11.42 -8.77
CA ALA A 148 -4.43 -11.76 -8.96
C ALA A 148 -5.39 -10.54 -8.91
N THR A 149 -4.92 -9.35 -9.30
CA THR A 149 -5.75 -8.16 -9.52
C THR A 149 -5.42 -7.54 -10.89
N LEU A 150 -6.09 -6.46 -11.28
CA LEU A 150 -5.75 -5.74 -12.53
C LEU A 150 -4.31 -5.19 -12.49
N THR A 151 -3.76 -4.97 -11.29
CA THR A 151 -2.40 -4.49 -11.10
C THR A 151 -1.34 -5.59 -11.04
N ASP A 152 -1.69 -6.82 -11.38
CA ASP A 152 -0.77 -7.96 -11.56
C ASP A 152 0.17 -7.75 -12.76
N ASP A 153 -0.34 -7.05 -13.79
CA ASP A 153 0.43 -6.66 -14.97
C ASP A 153 0.65 -5.13 -14.98
N TYR A 154 1.90 -4.71 -15.18
CA TYR A 154 2.23 -3.29 -15.15
C TYR A 154 1.76 -2.51 -16.38
N HIS A 155 1.60 -3.15 -17.54
CA HIS A 155 1.04 -2.50 -18.72
C HIS A 155 -0.46 -2.20 -18.51
N ASP A 156 -1.20 -3.15 -17.94
CA ASP A 156 -2.60 -2.95 -17.57
C ASP A 156 -2.73 -1.87 -16.48
N THR A 157 -1.78 -1.83 -15.54
CA THR A 157 -1.70 -0.79 -14.51
C THR A 157 -1.50 0.59 -15.12
N LEU A 158 -0.52 0.74 -16.01
CA LEU A 158 -0.27 2.01 -16.73
C LEU A 158 -1.47 2.45 -17.56
N ARG A 159 -2.07 1.53 -18.29
CA ARG A 159 -3.30 1.81 -19.06
C ARG A 159 -4.40 2.35 -18.14
N PHE A 160 -4.63 1.70 -17.00
CA PHE A 160 -5.65 2.13 -16.05
C PHE A 160 -5.37 3.53 -15.47
N LEU A 161 -4.12 3.80 -15.07
CA LEU A 161 -3.72 5.12 -14.58
C LEU A 161 -3.95 6.21 -15.63
N ASN A 162 -3.57 5.95 -16.89
CA ASN A 162 -3.75 6.89 -18.00
C ASN A 162 -5.24 7.13 -18.31
N ASP A 163 -6.06 6.07 -18.33
CA ASP A 163 -7.50 6.17 -18.61
C ASP A 163 -8.24 6.89 -17.48
N VAL A 164 -7.79 6.76 -16.24
CA VAL A 164 -8.33 7.55 -15.10
C VAL A 164 -7.84 8.99 -15.19
N GLY A 165 -6.58 9.24 -15.46
CA GLY A 165 -6.00 10.57 -15.68
C GLY A 165 -6.11 11.52 -14.48
N ALA A 166 -6.19 11.00 -13.24
CA ALA A 166 -6.29 11.81 -12.04
C ALA A 166 -4.90 12.00 -11.40
N ASP A 167 -4.53 13.25 -11.11
CA ASP A 167 -3.24 13.65 -10.53
C ASP A 167 -2.97 13.04 -9.14
N ASN A 168 -4.04 12.81 -8.37
CA ASN A 168 -4.01 12.22 -7.04
C ASN A 168 -4.29 10.69 -7.03
N LEU A 169 -4.24 10.01 -8.20
CA LEU A 169 -4.20 8.55 -8.29
C LEU A 169 -2.76 8.09 -8.40
N LYS A 170 -2.32 7.31 -7.46
CA LYS A 170 -0.95 6.84 -7.30
C LYS A 170 -0.90 5.34 -7.03
N LEU A 171 0.29 4.81 -6.79
CA LEU A 171 0.52 3.40 -6.55
C LEU A 171 1.22 3.15 -5.22
N TYR A 172 0.87 2.02 -4.62
CA TYR A 172 1.63 1.30 -3.63
C TYR A 172 2.33 0.14 -4.34
N TRP A 173 3.64 0.21 -4.51
CA TRP A 173 4.37 -0.82 -5.21
C TRP A 173 4.91 -1.88 -4.25
N GLN A 174 4.98 -3.10 -4.72
CA GLN A 174 5.64 -4.24 -4.09
C GLN A 174 6.07 -5.21 -5.18
N PRO A 175 7.15 -6.01 -4.97
CA PRO A 175 7.51 -7.05 -5.92
C PRO A 175 6.42 -8.11 -5.96
N ASN A 176 6.07 -8.56 -7.17
CA ASN A 176 5.18 -9.69 -7.36
C ASN A 176 5.99 -10.98 -7.24
N HIS A 177 5.77 -11.74 -6.17
CA HIS A 177 6.52 -12.96 -5.86
C HIS A 177 6.36 -14.07 -6.92
N SER A 178 5.29 -14.03 -7.74
CA SER A 178 5.07 -14.99 -8.83
C SER A 178 5.79 -14.63 -10.14
N LYS A 179 6.46 -13.46 -10.19
CA LYS A 179 7.20 -12.98 -11.35
C LYS A 179 8.70 -12.98 -11.08
N SER A 180 9.50 -12.93 -12.16
CA SER A 180 10.96 -12.85 -12.02
C SER A 180 11.42 -11.49 -11.46
N PHE A 181 12.65 -11.45 -10.99
CA PHE A 181 13.27 -10.20 -10.54
C PHE A 181 13.33 -9.16 -11.67
N GLU A 182 13.69 -9.58 -12.88
CA GLU A 182 13.80 -8.70 -14.06
C GLU A 182 12.45 -8.07 -14.41
N TYR A 183 11.37 -8.87 -14.38
CA TYR A 183 10.01 -8.36 -14.58
C TYR A 183 9.65 -7.33 -13.51
N ASN A 184 9.93 -7.62 -12.24
CA ASN A 184 9.63 -6.70 -11.14
C ASN A 184 10.43 -5.40 -11.27
N LEU A 185 11.70 -5.47 -11.68
CA LEU A 185 12.55 -4.31 -11.89
C LEU A 185 12.07 -3.45 -13.07
N GLU A 186 11.67 -4.09 -14.17
CA GLU A 186 11.09 -3.41 -15.33
C GLU A 186 9.76 -2.75 -14.98
N SER A 187 8.88 -3.48 -14.30
CA SER A 187 7.61 -2.96 -13.76
C SER A 187 7.85 -1.71 -12.90
N LEU A 188 8.81 -1.78 -11.97
CA LEU A 188 9.10 -0.65 -11.09
C LEU A 188 9.62 0.56 -11.87
N LYS A 189 10.53 0.37 -12.84
CA LYS A 189 11.01 1.44 -13.71
C LYS A 189 9.86 2.14 -14.44
N ALA A 190 8.94 1.37 -15.00
CA ALA A 190 7.79 1.89 -15.72
C ALA A 190 6.79 2.63 -14.79
N LEU A 191 6.60 2.12 -13.56
CA LEU A 191 5.61 2.64 -12.61
C LEU A 191 6.15 3.70 -11.65
N SER A 192 7.47 3.89 -11.56
CA SER A 192 8.13 4.75 -10.56
C SER A 192 7.56 6.18 -10.46
N PRO A 193 7.10 6.85 -11.54
CA PRO A 193 6.50 8.19 -11.45
C PRO A 193 5.18 8.23 -10.66
N TYR A 194 4.55 7.09 -10.49
CA TYR A 194 3.28 6.96 -9.78
C TYR A 194 3.44 6.39 -8.36
N VAL A 195 4.60 5.84 -8.02
CA VAL A 195 4.83 5.17 -6.73
C VAL A 195 4.97 6.19 -5.60
N THR A 196 4.08 6.11 -4.60
CA THR A 196 4.17 6.91 -3.38
C THR A 196 4.83 6.16 -2.24
N ASN A 197 4.50 4.88 -2.09
CA ASN A 197 4.98 4.04 -1.00
C ASN A 197 5.27 2.63 -1.51
N VAL A 198 6.04 1.90 -0.71
CA VAL A 198 6.52 0.56 -1.06
C VAL A 198 6.28 -0.38 0.11
N HIS A 199 5.73 -1.56 -0.16
CA HIS A 199 5.77 -2.67 0.79
C HIS A 199 7.05 -3.46 0.61
N VAL A 200 7.80 -3.61 1.69
CA VAL A 200 9.12 -4.25 1.71
C VAL A 200 9.02 -5.58 2.42
N PHE A 201 9.29 -6.63 1.69
CA PHE A 201 9.36 -8.01 2.19
C PHE A 201 10.32 -8.83 1.31
N ASN A 202 10.66 -10.03 1.74
CA ASN A 202 11.42 -10.98 0.94
C ASN A 202 10.65 -12.31 0.89
N TRP A 203 10.00 -12.58 -0.25
CA TRP A 203 9.22 -13.80 -0.49
C TRP A 203 9.74 -14.52 -1.72
N ASP A 204 9.75 -15.83 -1.67
CA ASP A 204 10.01 -16.67 -2.84
C ASP A 204 8.76 -16.85 -3.71
N SER A 205 8.91 -17.55 -4.83
CA SER A 205 7.82 -17.80 -5.78
C SER A 205 6.67 -18.66 -5.22
N CYS A 206 6.90 -19.35 -4.12
CA CYS A 206 5.90 -20.12 -3.38
C CYS A 206 5.26 -19.31 -2.24
N ALA A 207 5.55 -18.02 -2.15
CA ALA A 207 5.12 -17.12 -1.07
C ALA A 207 5.66 -17.49 0.32
N ASN A 208 6.76 -18.26 0.41
CA ASN A 208 7.47 -18.43 1.66
C ASN A 208 8.19 -17.14 2.01
N LYS A 209 8.17 -16.80 3.29
CA LYS A 209 8.76 -15.57 3.81
C LYS A 209 10.20 -15.83 4.24
N HIS A 210 11.09 -14.96 3.84
CA HIS A 210 12.51 -15.00 4.16
C HIS A 210 12.96 -13.70 4.84
N PRO A 211 14.06 -13.71 5.60
CA PRO A 211 14.65 -12.50 6.15
C PRO A 211 14.97 -11.47 5.04
N LEU A 212 14.81 -10.19 5.33
CA LEU A 212 15.10 -9.12 4.37
C LEU A 212 16.57 -9.12 3.95
N CYS A 213 17.47 -9.51 4.84
CA CYS A 213 18.90 -9.60 4.55
C CYS A 213 19.23 -10.56 3.39
N ASP A 214 18.41 -11.58 3.14
CA ASP A 214 18.62 -12.53 2.03
C ASP A 214 18.21 -11.92 0.68
N GLY A 215 17.40 -10.85 0.66
CA GLY A 215 16.93 -10.13 -0.52
C GLY A 215 17.66 -8.80 -0.79
N VAL A 216 18.74 -8.48 -0.07
CA VAL A 216 19.43 -7.17 -0.12
C VAL A 216 19.86 -6.77 -1.53
N CYS A 217 20.40 -7.71 -2.32
CA CYS A 217 20.88 -7.42 -3.68
C CYS A 217 19.76 -6.95 -4.61
N GLN A 218 18.57 -7.52 -4.47
CA GLN A 218 17.40 -7.15 -5.25
C GLN A 218 16.83 -5.82 -4.75
N TRP A 219 16.67 -5.68 -3.43
CA TRP A 219 16.13 -4.46 -2.82
C TRP A 219 16.99 -3.23 -3.08
N LYS A 220 18.31 -3.35 -3.13
CA LYS A 220 19.19 -2.24 -3.54
C LYS A 220 18.81 -1.71 -4.93
N GLN A 221 18.64 -2.59 -5.91
CA GLN A 221 18.29 -2.20 -7.27
C GLN A 221 16.88 -1.58 -7.35
N TYR A 222 15.90 -2.10 -6.59
CA TYR A 222 14.57 -1.47 -6.51
C TYR A 222 14.64 -0.08 -5.90
N LEU A 223 15.39 0.09 -4.82
CA LEU A 223 15.52 1.38 -4.15
C LEU A 223 16.30 2.40 -4.99
N GLU A 224 17.29 1.97 -5.77
CA GLU A 224 18.00 2.82 -6.73
C GLU A 224 17.05 3.40 -7.80
N VAL A 225 16.12 2.59 -8.33
CA VAL A 225 15.07 3.07 -9.26
C VAL A 225 14.16 4.11 -8.62
N LEU A 226 13.90 3.98 -7.32
CA LEU A 226 13.02 4.87 -6.57
C LEU A 226 13.71 6.11 -6.02
N ASN A 227 15.05 6.17 -6.10
CA ASN A 227 15.84 7.28 -5.58
C ASN A 227 15.88 8.45 -6.56
N ASP A 228 14.76 9.15 -6.68
CA ASP A 228 14.62 10.37 -7.46
C ASP A 228 14.54 11.56 -6.49
N GLU A 229 15.53 12.44 -6.55
CA GLU A 229 15.63 13.63 -5.68
C GLU A 229 14.49 14.63 -5.91
N ASN A 230 13.88 14.59 -7.10
CA ASN A 230 12.75 15.46 -7.43
C ASN A 230 11.38 14.86 -7.05
N ALA A 231 11.35 13.61 -6.62
CA ALA A 231 10.11 12.97 -6.21
C ALA A 231 9.71 13.30 -4.77
N GLU A 232 8.41 13.24 -4.49
CA GLU A 232 7.92 13.30 -3.11
C GLU A 232 8.55 12.18 -2.26
N GLU A 233 8.72 12.44 -0.96
CA GLU A 233 9.31 11.47 -0.03
C GLU A 233 8.50 10.18 0.02
N ARG A 234 9.09 9.09 -0.45
CA ARG A 234 8.52 7.74 -0.44
C ARG A 234 8.75 7.06 0.90
N ILE A 235 7.75 6.28 1.34
CA ILE A 235 7.86 5.49 2.56
C ILE A 235 7.96 4.00 2.20
N CYS A 236 9.00 3.35 2.71
CA CYS A 236 9.22 1.91 2.59
C CYS A 236 8.71 1.23 3.87
N PHE A 237 7.65 0.46 3.74
CA PHE A 237 7.00 -0.20 4.87
C PHE A 237 7.37 -1.67 4.93
N LEU A 238 7.96 -2.11 6.03
CA LEU A 238 8.08 -3.55 6.31
C LEU A 238 6.69 -4.18 6.38
N GLU A 239 6.51 -5.24 5.63
CA GLU A 239 5.30 -6.04 5.61
C GLU A 239 5.63 -7.52 5.79
N PHE A 240 4.97 -8.17 6.75
CA PHE A 240 5.11 -9.58 7.09
C PHE A 240 6.54 -10.06 7.40
N MET A 241 6.84 -10.16 8.68
CA MET A 241 8.10 -10.74 9.14
C MET A 241 8.23 -12.23 8.76
N PRO A 242 9.46 -12.76 8.59
CA PRO A 242 9.69 -14.15 8.14
C PRO A 242 8.96 -15.20 9.00
N ASP A 243 9.00 -15.02 10.31
CA ASP A 243 8.38 -15.89 11.30
C ASP A 243 7.00 -15.42 11.80
N GLY A 244 6.55 -14.24 11.34
CA GLY A 244 5.31 -13.61 11.78
C GLY A 244 5.35 -13.04 13.20
N GLU A 245 6.52 -13.06 13.85
CA GLU A 245 6.68 -12.65 15.25
C GLU A 245 7.17 -11.19 15.39
N LEU A 246 6.61 -10.50 16.39
CA LEU A 246 6.96 -9.11 16.67
C LEU A 246 8.43 -8.94 17.11
N SER A 247 9.01 -9.98 17.71
CA SER A 247 10.41 -10.00 18.13
C SER A 247 11.40 -9.85 16.97
N SER A 248 11.02 -10.25 15.76
CA SER A 248 11.85 -10.12 14.56
C SER A 248 11.82 -8.72 13.94
N LEU A 249 10.88 -7.87 14.33
CA LEU A 249 10.72 -6.53 13.75
C LEU A 249 12.00 -5.69 13.85
N SER A 250 12.70 -5.71 14.97
CA SER A 250 13.92 -4.89 15.14
C SER A 250 15.05 -5.33 14.22
N ARG A 251 15.17 -6.63 13.92
CA ARG A 251 16.15 -7.16 12.97
C ARG A 251 15.83 -6.69 11.55
N GLU A 252 14.60 -6.88 11.12
CA GLU A 252 14.15 -6.50 9.77
C GLU A 252 14.19 -4.96 9.57
N ALA A 253 13.82 -4.19 10.61
CA ALA A 253 13.90 -2.74 10.59
C ALA A 253 15.34 -2.22 10.47
N LYS A 254 16.29 -2.85 11.17
CA LYS A 254 17.72 -2.53 11.07
C LYS A 254 18.22 -2.74 9.64
N GLU A 255 17.82 -3.84 9.00
CA GLU A 255 18.25 -4.12 7.62
C GLU A 255 17.58 -3.14 6.63
N LEU A 256 16.29 -2.83 6.78
CA LEU A 256 15.64 -1.80 5.98
C LEU A 256 16.33 -0.44 6.11
N ASN A 257 16.60 0.02 7.34
CA ASN A 257 17.27 1.30 7.58
C ASN A 257 18.69 1.35 6.97
N LYS A 258 19.41 0.24 7.00
CA LYS A 258 20.73 0.10 6.34
C LYS A 258 20.61 0.20 4.82
N LEU A 259 19.61 -0.46 4.23
CA LEU A 259 19.33 -0.35 2.80
C LEU A 259 19.00 1.09 2.39
N LEU A 260 18.15 1.78 3.13
CA LEU A 260 17.76 3.17 2.85
C LEU A 260 18.91 4.16 3.05
N GLY A 261 19.80 3.92 4.01
CA GLY A 261 21.01 4.72 4.23
C GLY A 261 22.12 4.51 3.19
N GLY A 262 22.08 3.40 2.47
CA GLY A 262 23.05 3.06 1.42
C GLY A 262 22.70 3.57 0.02
N VAL A 263 21.48 4.05 -0.18
CA VAL A 263 21.00 4.65 -1.44
C VAL A 263 21.19 6.17 -1.34
N LYS A 264 22.31 6.64 -1.87
CA LYS A 264 22.66 8.08 -1.96
C LYS A 264 22.57 8.56 -3.40
#